data_9a6bd50fdfd1f01fb3d3f924814e4363
#
_entry.id   9a6bd50fdfd1f01fb3d3f924814e4363
#
_cell.length_a   1.000
_cell.length_b   1.000
_cell.length_c   1.000
_cell.angle_alpha   90.00
_cell.angle_beta   90.00
_cell.angle_gamma   90.00
#
_symmetry.space_group_name_H-M   'P 1'
#
loop_
_entity.id
_entity.type
_entity.pdbx_description
1 polymer ?
#
loop_
_entity_poly.entity_id
_entity_poly.type
_entity_poly.pdbx_seq_one_letter_code
_entity_poly.pdbx_strand_id
1 'polypeptide(L)'
;MTSPDHRSPFDPASVLPDALLQRFRKRAAQHDSDNTFPHDDLADLRDAGYLALFAPTELGGAGLGLAEVSLLQQRLATAAPATALAINMHLVWTGVAKALADRGVDDLRFVLEGAVAGEVFAFGISEAGNDLVLFGSDTDAAPQPDGSYAFTGTKIFTSLAPVWTQLGLHGLDTTSPDGPKMVYAFVPRSEEDAGRIATRDDWNTLGMRATQSRTTQLRGAVAAADRVVRRIPPGPNPDPIVFGIFSVFEILLASVYTGIARRALDVAVATVGTRRSKKTGLTYSQDPDIRWRIADMALAYDALPPQLATLSRDIDTLVDHGPRWFSLLSGVKHRAVTMAKAVVDDAILVAGGSSYFAGSELSRLYRDVLAGMFHPSDPESAHSTVATAWLGPVAG
;
A
#
# COMPACT_ATOMS: atom_id res chain seq x y z
N MET A 1 20.39 -4.85 33.56
CA MET A 1 20.66 -4.14 32.29
C MET A 1 21.12 -5.20 31.29
N THR A 2 20.17 -5.76 30.56
CA THR A 2 20.48 -6.65 29.42
C THR A 2 20.98 -5.79 28.27
N SER A 3 22.14 -6.15 27.70
CA SER A 3 22.75 -5.48 26.55
C SER A 3 21.73 -5.40 25.42
N PRO A 4 21.62 -4.28 24.69
CA PRO A 4 20.76 -4.24 23.52
C PRO A 4 21.24 -5.28 22.52
N ASP A 5 20.28 -6.08 22.05
CA ASP A 5 20.48 -7.15 21.05
C ASP A 5 21.08 -6.51 19.79
N HIS A 6 22.37 -6.65 19.54
CA HIS A 6 23.06 -6.19 18.35
C HIS A 6 22.76 -7.14 17.19
N ARG A 7 21.47 -7.26 16.79
CA ARG A 7 21.18 -7.83 15.48
C ARG A 7 21.77 -6.91 14.42
N SER A 8 22.48 -7.51 13.46
CA SER A 8 22.90 -6.75 12.27
C SER A 8 21.70 -6.07 11.65
N PRO A 9 21.83 -4.83 11.13
CA PRO A 9 20.73 -4.16 10.45
C PRO A 9 20.14 -5.08 9.36
N PHE A 10 18.80 -5.10 9.26
CA PHE A 10 18.11 -5.87 8.22
C PHE A 10 18.55 -5.39 6.82
N ASP A 11 19.01 -6.34 6.00
CA ASP A 11 19.37 -6.07 4.61
C ASP A 11 18.22 -6.49 3.68
N PRO A 12 17.47 -5.53 3.06
CA PRO A 12 16.42 -5.86 2.12
C PRO A 12 16.88 -6.64 0.89
N ALA A 13 18.17 -6.61 0.55
CA ALA A 13 18.71 -7.36 -0.58
C ALA A 13 18.71 -8.88 -0.32
N SER A 14 18.63 -9.30 0.94
CA SER A 14 18.52 -10.73 1.30
C SER A 14 17.21 -11.35 0.80
N VAL A 15 16.13 -10.56 0.70
CA VAL A 15 14.80 -10.99 0.19
C VAL A 15 14.60 -10.56 -1.27
N LEU A 16 15.01 -9.33 -1.60
CA LEU A 16 14.89 -8.75 -2.95
C LEU A 16 16.27 -8.44 -3.52
N PRO A 17 17.04 -9.43 -4.00
CA PRO A 17 18.34 -9.19 -4.61
C PRO A 17 18.25 -8.37 -5.89
N ASP A 18 19.32 -7.66 -6.25
CA ASP A 18 19.34 -6.76 -7.43
C ASP A 18 18.96 -7.46 -8.73
N ALA A 19 19.34 -8.73 -8.90
CA ALA A 19 18.97 -9.52 -10.08
C ALA A 19 17.45 -9.70 -10.21
N LEU A 20 16.75 -9.87 -9.09
CA LEU A 20 15.28 -9.95 -9.06
C LEU A 20 14.65 -8.60 -9.41
N LEU A 21 15.15 -7.51 -8.83
CA LEU A 21 14.68 -6.15 -9.15
C LEU A 21 14.90 -5.79 -10.62
N GLN A 22 16.01 -6.23 -11.23
CA GLN A 22 16.26 -6.02 -12.65
C GLN A 22 15.22 -6.73 -13.51
N ARG A 23 14.80 -7.96 -13.16
CA ARG A 23 13.72 -8.67 -13.86
C ARG A 23 12.40 -7.90 -13.77
N PHE A 24 12.01 -7.46 -12.57
CA PHE A 24 10.78 -6.67 -12.37
C PHE A 24 10.82 -5.37 -13.18
N ARG A 25 11.92 -4.63 -13.13
CA ARG A 25 12.07 -3.37 -13.89
C ARG A 25 11.92 -3.59 -15.40
N LYS A 26 12.48 -4.68 -15.92
CA LYS A 26 12.39 -5.01 -17.35
C LYS A 26 10.96 -5.33 -17.77
N ARG A 27 10.19 -6.05 -16.93
CA ARG A 27 8.80 -6.42 -17.20
C ARG A 27 7.82 -5.27 -16.99
N ALA A 28 8.10 -4.36 -16.05
CA ALA A 28 7.21 -3.28 -15.66
C ALA A 28 6.76 -2.38 -16.82
N ALA A 29 7.65 -2.10 -17.81
CA ALA A 29 7.31 -1.32 -18.99
C ALA A 29 6.27 -2.03 -19.87
N GLN A 30 6.38 -3.36 -20.03
CA GLN A 30 5.44 -4.16 -20.81
C GLN A 30 4.07 -4.23 -20.14
N HIS A 31 4.03 -4.52 -18.84
CA HIS A 31 2.78 -4.59 -18.08
C HIS A 31 2.02 -3.25 -18.08
N ASP A 32 2.75 -2.13 -17.98
CA ASP A 32 2.17 -0.79 -18.11
C ASP A 32 1.59 -0.57 -19.51
N SER A 33 2.34 -0.88 -20.58
CA SER A 33 1.89 -0.73 -21.97
C SER A 33 0.65 -1.57 -22.27
N ASP A 34 0.67 -2.84 -21.89
CA ASP A 34 -0.37 -3.81 -22.21
C ASP A 34 -1.56 -3.73 -21.25
N ASN A 35 -1.47 -2.94 -20.18
CA ASN A 35 -2.45 -2.86 -19.11
C ASN A 35 -2.78 -4.25 -18.52
N THR A 36 -1.76 -5.04 -18.21
CA THR A 36 -1.88 -6.41 -17.73
C THR A 36 -1.34 -6.58 -16.31
N PHE A 37 -1.90 -7.55 -15.58
CA PHE A 37 -1.39 -7.93 -14.27
C PHE A 37 -0.05 -8.67 -14.38
N PRO A 38 0.94 -8.37 -13.51
CA PRO A 38 2.28 -8.96 -13.56
C PRO A 38 2.34 -10.34 -12.88
N HIS A 39 1.74 -11.37 -13.49
CA HIS A 39 1.70 -12.73 -12.96
C HIS A 39 3.09 -13.29 -12.65
N ASP A 40 4.07 -13.04 -13.53
CA ASP A 40 5.44 -13.49 -13.34
C ASP A 40 6.13 -12.80 -12.15
N ASP A 41 5.81 -11.51 -11.90
CA ASP A 41 6.32 -10.81 -10.72
C ASP A 41 5.74 -11.39 -9.44
N LEU A 42 4.43 -11.72 -9.44
CA LEU A 42 3.80 -12.36 -8.28
C LEU A 42 4.38 -13.76 -8.02
N ALA A 43 4.67 -14.54 -9.07
CA ALA A 43 5.33 -15.85 -8.93
C ALA A 43 6.73 -15.69 -8.31
N ASP A 44 7.55 -14.80 -8.86
CA ASP A 44 8.89 -14.51 -8.31
C ASP A 44 8.82 -14.00 -6.85
N LEU A 45 7.82 -13.17 -6.50
CA LEU A 45 7.61 -12.70 -5.12
C LEU A 45 7.20 -13.85 -4.19
N ARG A 46 6.34 -14.76 -4.66
CA ARG A 46 5.96 -15.96 -3.90
C ARG A 46 7.16 -16.84 -3.62
N ASP A 47 7.99 -17.09 -4.62
CA ASP A 47 9.20 -17.90 -4.50
C ASP A 47 10.24 -17.24 -3.54
N ALA A 48 10.23 -15.92 -3.45
CA ALA A 48 11.04 -15.15 -2.49
C ALA A 48 10.43 -15.11 -1.06
N GLY A 49 9.31 -15.78 -0.80
CA GLY A 49 8.62 -15.77 0.50
C GLY A 49 7.89 -14.47 0.81
N TYR A 50 7.68 -13.61 -0.18
CA TYR A 50 7.16 -12.24 0.01
C TYR A 50 5.72 -12.20 0.52
N LEU A 51 4.91 -13.22 0.27
CA LEU A 51 3.55 -13.30 0.79
C LEU A 51 3.52 -13.50 2.31
N ALA A 52 4.52 -14.18 2.87
CA ALA A 52 4.58 -14.55 4.29
C ALA A 52 5.54 -13.70 5.12
N LEU A 53 5.87 -12.46 4.67
CA LEU A 53 6.83 -11.59 5.37
C LEU A 53 6.44 -11.33 6.83
N PHE A 54 5.17 -11.03 7.10
CA PHE A 54 4.66 -10.75 8.43
C PHE A 54 4.32 -11.99 9.26
N ALA A 55 4.18 -13.16 8.62
CA ALA A 55 3.85 -14.37 9.34
C ALA A 55 5.03 -14.81 10.23
N PRO A 56 4.78 -15.21 11.50
CA PRO A 56 5.82 -15.68 12.39
C PRO A 56 6.59 -16.86 11.84
N THR A 57 7.84 -17.03 12.28
CA THR A 57 8.71 -18.14 11.86
C THR A 57 8.15 -19.51 12.25
N GLU A 58 7.40 -19.59 13.34
CA GLU A 58 6.73 -20.80 13.81
C GLU A 58 5.65 -21.28 12.84
N LEU A 59 5.09 -20.37 12.06
CA LEU A 59 4.14 -20.69 10.97
C LEU A 59 4.84 -20.95 9.63
N GLY A 60 6.14 -20.73 9.54
CA GLY A 60 6.93 -20.83 8.29
C GLY A 60 7.05 -19.50 7.53
N GLY A 61 6.72 -18.37 8.14
CA GLY A 61 6.92 -17.04 7.59
C GLY A 61 8.30 -16.45 7.90
N ALA A 62 8.52 -15.19 7.50
CA ALA A 62 9.78 -14.49 7.74
C ALA A 62 9.84 -13.79 9.10
N GLY A 63 8.73 -13.59 9.79
CA GLY A 63 8.66 -12.94 11.11
C GLY A 63 9.10 -11.47 11.11
N LEU A 64 8.98 -10.77 9.97
CA LEU A 64 9.43 -9.38 9.84
C LEU A 64 8.43 -8.41 10.47
N GLY A 65 8.95 -7.29 10.97
CA GLY A 65 8.16 -6.14 11.40
C GLY A 65 7.79 -5.20 10.26
N LEU A 66 6.93 -4.24 10.56
CA LEU A 66 6.49 -3.22 9.60
C LEU A 66 7.68 -2.36 9.12
N ALA A 67 8.65 -2.09 9.99
CA ALA A 67 9.85 -1.36 9.62
C ALA A 67 10.66 -2.07 8.51
N GLU A 68 10.83 -3.38 8.61
CA GLU A 68 11.56 -4.18 7.62
C GLU A 68 10.77 -4.34 6.32
N VAL A 69 9.46 -4.58 6.41
CA VAL A 69 8.58 -4.67 5.23
C VAL A 69 8.46 -3.33 4.51
N SER A 70 8.46 -2.21 5.24
CA SER A 70 8.53 -0.86 4.66
C SER A 70 9.80 -0.68 3.79
N LEU A 71 10.96 -1.14 4.25
CA LEU A 71 12.21 -1.11 3.46
C LEU A 71 12.10 -1.99 2.21
N LEU A 72 11.49 -3.17 2.31
CA LEU A 72 11.26 -4.05 1.17
C LEU A 72 10.32 -3.41 0.14
N GLN A 73 9.24 -2.77 0.58
CA GLN A 73 8.31 -2.07 -0.32
C GLN A 73 8.96 -0.86 -1.00
N GLN A 74 9.77 -0.07 -0.28
CA GLN A 74 10.56 1.00 -0.88
C GLN A 74 11.48 0.43 -1.97
N ARG A 75 12.18 -0.66 -1.68
CA ARG A 75 13.11 -1.32 -2.61
C ARG A 75 12.38 -1.87 -3.85
N LEU A 76 11.26 -2.59 -3.67
CA LEU A 76 10.46 -3.13 -4.78
C LEU A 76 9.94 -2.00 -5.69
N ALA A 77 9.46 -0.91 -5.10
CA ALA A 77 8.94 0.24 -5.85
C ALA A 77 10.00 0.98 -6.66
N THR A 78 11.31 0.85 -6.36
CA THR A 78 12.37 1.36 -7.25
C THR A 78 12.44 0.61 -8.59
N ALA A 79 11.89 -0.58 -8.67
CA ALA A 79 11.91 -1.42 -9.86
C ALA A 79 10.56 -1.48 -10.58
N ALA A 80 9.48 -1.76 -9.84
CA ALA A 80 8.13 -1.94 -10.38
C ALA A 80 7.08 -1.35 -9.41
N PRO A 81 6.82 -0.03 -9.46
CA PRO A 81 5.88 0.64 -8.56
C PRO A 81 4.49 0.02 -8.54
N ALA A 82 3.95 -0.33 -9.71
CA ALA A 82 2.62 -0.91 -9.79
C ALA A 82 2.56 -2.33 -9.20
N THR A 83 3.60 -3.15 -9.36
CA THR A 83 3.73 -4.45 -8.66
C THR A 83 3.80 -4.25 -7.15
N ALA A 84 4.59 -3.27 -6.67
CA ALA A 84 4.70 -2.93 -5.25
C ALA A 84 3.36 -2.47 -4.68
N LEU A 85 2.62 -1.62 -5.40
CA LEU A 85 1.30 -1.16 -4.97
C LEU A 85 0.26 -2.30 -4.99
N ALA A 86 0.31 -3.19 -5.98
CA ALA A 86 -0.61 -4.32 -6.04
C ALA A 86 -0.45 -5.24 -4.83
N ILE A 87 0.79 -5.71 -4.56
CA ILE A 87 1.07 -6.61 -3.44
C ILE A 87 0.88 -5.94 -2.08
N ASN A 88 0.91 -4.61 -2.05
CA ASN A 88 0.66 -3.82 -0.83
C ASN A 88 -0.67 -4.19 -0.18
N MET A 89 -1.70 -4.47 -0.97
CA MET A 89 -3.03 -4.81 -0.44
C MET A 89 -3.06 -6.15 0.30
N HIS A 90 -2.25 -7.11 -0.13
CA HIS A 90 -2.00 -8.34 0.60
C HIS A 90 -1.19 -8.07 1.89
N LEU A 91 -0.15 -7.26 1.79
CA LEU A 91 0.69 -6.90 2.93
C LEU A 91 -0.07 -6.07 3.97
N VAL A 92 -1.08 -5.29 3.58
CA VAL A 92 -1.94 -4.60 4.53
C VAL A 92 -2.63 -5.61 5.45
N TRP A 93 -3.31 -6.63 4.91
CA TRP A 93 -4.02 -7.59 5.76
C TRP A 93 -3.09 -8.45 6.60
N THR A 94 -1.97 -8.91 6.05
CA THR A 94 -0.98 -9.70 6.82
C THR A 94 -0.29 -8.85 7.88
N GLY A 95 -0.02 -7.56 7.59
CA GLY A 95 0.52 -6.59 8.55
C GLY A 95 -0.47 -6.23 9.65
N VAL A 96 -1.78 -6.08 9.32
CA VAL A 96 -2.84 -5.91 10.32
C VAL A 96 -2.92 -7.12 11.23
N ALA A 97 -2.88 -8.34 10.67
CA ALA A 97 -2.91 -9.57 11.46
C ALA A 97 -1.73 -9.63 12.45
N LYS A 98 -0.52 -9.29 11.98
CA LYS A 98 0.65 -9.18 12.87
C LYS A 98 0.47 -8.09 13.93
N ALA A 99 0.05 -6.88 13.54
CA ALA A 99 -0.11 -5.77 14.47
C ALA A 99 -1.16 -6.06 15.57
N LEU A 100 -2.20 -6.85 15.27
CA LEU A 100 -3.16 -7.33 16.25
C LEU A 100 -2.54 -8.42 17.14
N ALA A 101 -1.85 -9.40 16.56
CA ALA A 101 -1.18 -10.46 17.32
C ALA A 101 -0.15 -9.89 18.31
N ASP A 102 0.63 -8.89 17.91
CA ASP A 102 1.59 -8.19 18.80
C ASP A 102 0.90 -7.49 19.99
N ARG A 103 -0.41 -7.25 19.88
CA ARG A 103 -1.28 -6.70 20.95
C ARG A 103 -2.09 -7.77 21.69
N GLY A 104 -1.81 -9.05 21.44
CA GLY A 104 -2.52 -10.18 22.06
C GLY A 104 -3.91 -10.46 21.50
N VAL A 105 -4.16 -10.06 20.24
CA VAL A 105 -5.44 -10.27 19.54
C VAL A 105 -5.21 -11.19 18.34
N ASP A 106 -5.64 -12.44 18.43
CA ASP A 106 -5.33 -13.50 17.45
C ASP A 106 -6.42 -13.73 16.39
N ASP A 107 -7.43 -12.89 16.33
CA ASP A 107 -8.61 -13.07 15.46
C ASP A 107 -8.29 -13.14 13.96
N LEU A 108 -7.13 -12.60 13.56
CA LEU A 108 -6.63 -12.65 12.19
C LEU A 108 -5.48 -13.66 11.98
N ARG A 109 -5.28 -14.60 12.91
CA ARG A 109 -4.23 -15.62 12.78
C ARG A 109 -4.34 -16.40 11.46
N PHE A 110 -5.57 -16.73 11.03
CA PHE A 110 -5.83 -17.43 9.76
C PHE A 110 -5.29 -16.66 8.52
N VAL A 111 -5.17 -15.32 8.59
CA VAL A 111 -4.58 -14.51 7.51
C VAL A 111 -3.08 -14.80 7.39
N LEU A 112 -2.38 -14.93 8.53
CA LEU A 112 -0.95 -15.28 8.54
C LEU A 112 -0.72 -16.71 8.07
N GLU A 113 -1.56 -17.64 8.52
CA GLU A 113 -1.55 -19.06 8.11
C GLU A 113 -1.85 -19.21 6.60
N GLY A 114 -2.87 -18.48 6.11
CA GLY A 114 -3.21 -18.43 4.69
C GLY A 114 -2.10 -17.87 3.82
N ALA A 115 -1.43 -16.79 4.27
CA ALA A 115 -0.30 -16.21 3.57
C ALA A 115 0.87 -17.20 3.41
N VAL A 116 1.16 -17.98 4.45
CA VAL A 116 2.16 -19.08 4.40
C VAL A 116 1.70 -20.20 3.45
N ALA A 117 0.40 -20.50 3.42
CA ALA A 117 -0.18 -21.46 2.47
C ALA A 117 -0.24 -20.96 1.02
N GLY A 118 0.15 -19.68 0.76
CA GLY A 118 0.17 -19.08 -0.56
C GLY A 118 -1.13 -18.39 -0.97
N GLU A 119 -2.07 -18.18 -0.04
CA GLU A 119 -3.25 -17.37 -0.29
C GLU A 119 -2.88 -15.90 -0.56
N VAL A 120 -3.68 -15.24 -1.38
CA VAL A 120 -3.51 -13.84 -1.74
C VAL A 120 -4.71 -13.06 -1.25
N PHE A 121 -4.48 -12.12 -0.35
CA PHE A 121 -5.52 -11.29 0.26
C PHE A 121 -5.69 -9.97 -0.51
N ALA A 122 -6.90 -9.69 -0.99
CA ALA A 122 -7.24 -8.38 -1.53
C ALA A 122 -7.90 -7.50 -0.48
N PHE A 123 -7.84 -6.18 -0.71
CA PHE A 123 -8.36 -5.16 0.20
C PHE A 123 -9.60 -4.51 -0.41
N GLY A 124 -10.78 -4.93 0.03
CA GLY A 124 -12.09 -4.50 -0.48
C GLY A 124 -12.78 -3.50 0.47
N ILE A 125 -12.14 -2.37 0.74
CA ILE A 125 -12.69 -1.36 1.66
C ILE A 125 -13.32 -0.19 0.90
N SER A 126 -12.67 0.32 -0.15
CA SER A 126 -13.10 1.52 -0.85
C SER A 126 -14.42 1.34 -1.62
N GLU A 127 -15.28 2.35 -1.58
CA GLU A 127 -16.57 2.42 -2.27
C GLU A 127 -16.71 3.77 -2.97
N ALA A 128 -17.40 3.81 -4.09
CA ALA A 128 -17.56 5.05 -4.87
C ALA A 128 -18.45 6.04 -4.12
N GLY A 129 -17.94 7.23 -3.85
CA GLY A 129 -18.67 8.29 -3.15
C GLY A 129 -18.74 8.13 -1.63
N ASN A 130 -18.14 7.08 -1.06
CA ASN A 130 -18.05 6.88 0.39
C ASN A 130 -16.75 7.48 0.93
N ASP A 131 -16.82 8.68 1.49
CA ASP A 131 -15.74 9.40 2.15
C ASP A 131 -15.50 8.97 3.61
N LEU A 132 -16.40 8.15 4.19
CA LEU A 132 -16.25 7.61 5.53
C LEU A 132 -15.18 6.50 5.62
N VAL A 133 -14.85 5.88 4.52
CA VAL A 133 -13.81 4.85 4.33
C VAL A 133 -13.92 3.72 5.38
N LEU A 134 -13.19 3.80 6.51
CA LEU A 134 -13.22 2.79 7.58
C LEU A 134 -14.40 2.95 8.55
N PHE A 135 -15.09 4.08 8.52
CA PHE A 135 -16.08 4.45 9.52
C PHE A 135 -17.53 4.29 9.06
N GLY A 136 -17.75 3.93 7.80
CA GLY A 136 -19.05 3.68 7.21
C GLY A 136 -18.94 2.82 5.95
N SER A 137 -20.05 2.25 5.49
CA SER A 137 -20.09 1.44 4.27
C SER A 137 -21.47 1.52 3.61
N ASP A 138 -21.45 1.57 2.27
CA ASP A 138 -22.64 1.43 1.42
C ASP A 138 -22.90 -0.04 1.06
N THR A 139 -21.98 -0.95 1.39
CA THR A 139 -22.17 -2.39 1.25
C THR A 139 -23.04 -2.90 2.39
N ASP A 140 -24.16 -3.53 2.07
CA ASP A 140 -25.01 -4.23 3.02
C ASP A 140 -24.30 -5.49 3.57
N ALA A 141 -24.38 -5.72 4.87
CA ALA A 141 -23.88 -6.92 5.55
C ALA A 141 -25.06 -7.59 6.28
N ALA A 142 -25.73 -8.52 5.60
CA ALA A 142 -26.91 -9.20 6.11
C ALA A 142 -26.53 -10.41 6.99
N PRO A 143 -26.86 -10.40 8.32
CA PRO A 143 -26.57 -11.53 9.18
C PRO A 143 -27.39 -12.77 8.78
N GLN A 144 -26.78 -13.96 8.95
CA GLN A 144 -27.40 -15.24 8.69
C GLN A 144 -27.60 -16.01 10.01
N PRO A 145 -28.54 -16.98 10.06
CA PRO A 145 -28.84 -17.72 11.30
C PRO A 145 -27.67 -18.52 11.90
N ASP A 146 -26.68 -18.88 11.05
CA ASP A 146 -25.49 -19.65 11.43
C ASP A 146 -24.31 -18.76 11.87
N GLY A 147 -24.53 -17.43 11.96
CA GLY A 147 -23.51 -16.46 12.32
C GLY A 147 -22.64 -15.97 11.16
N SER A 148 -22.84 -16.50 9.95
CA SER A 148 -22.23 -15.96 8.73
C SER A 148 -22.88 -14.64 8.32
N TYR A 149 -22.25 -13.92 7.38
CA TYR A 149 -22.78 -12.68 6.80
C TYR A 149 -22.76 -12.74 5.28
N ALA A 150 -23.87 -12.30 4.66
CA ALA A 150 -23.97 -12.13 3.22
C ALA A 150 -23.76 -10.65 2.85
N PHE A 151 -22.77 -10.38 2.01
CA PHE A 151 -22.40 -9.02 1.60
C PHE A 151 -22.95 -8.70 0.22
N THR A 152 -23.63 -7.54 0.09
CA THR A 152 -24.17 -7.03 -1.18
C THR A 152 -23.77 -5.57 -1.36
N GLY A 153 -23.01 -5.28 -2.43
CA GLY A 153 -22.51 -3.93 -2.70
C GLY A 153 -21.44 -3.92 -3.79
N THR A 154 -20.75 -2.78 -3.92
CA THR A 154 -19.71 -2.60 -4.93
C THR A 154 -18.46 -2.02 -4.28
N LYS A 155 -17.34 -2.74 -4.37
CA LYS A 155 -16.02 -2.28 -3.94
C LYS A 155 -15.22 -1.82 -5.16
N ILE A 156 -14.55 -0.69 -5.03
CA ILE A 156 -13.66 -0.14 -6.06
C ILE A 156 -12.21 -0.24 -5.63
N PHE A 157 -11.30 -0.10 -6.58
CA PHE A 157 -9.85 -0.18 -6.34
C PHE A 157 -9.40 -1.48 -5.66
N THR A 158 -10.10 -2.60 -5.95
CA THR A 158 -9.72 -3.92 -5.46
C THR A 158 -8.49 -4.42 -6.24
N SER A 159 -7.30 -4.02 -5.79
CA SER A 159 -6.03 -4.47 -6.39
C SER A 159 -5.87 -5.97 -6.30
N LEU A 160 -4.99 -6.56 -7.12
CA LEU A 160 -4.82 -8.02 -7.24
C LEU A 160 -6.07 -8.71 -7.81
N ALA A 161 -6.97 -7.97 -8.49
CA ALA A 161 -8.24 -8.51 -8.98
C ALA A 161 -8.14 -9.82 -9.77
N PRO A 162 -7.10 -10.07 -10.60
CA PRO A 162 -6.97 -11.34 -11.33
C PRO A 162 -6.57 -12.54 -10.46
N VAL A 163 -6.02 -12.32 -9.24
CA VAL A 163 -5.25 -13.37 -8.53
C VAL A 163 -5.60 -13.57 -7.06
N TRP A 164 -6.38 -12.68 -6.44
CA TRP A 164 -6.70 -12.82 -5.03
C TRP A 164 -7.56 -14.08 -4.77
N THR A 165 -7.33 -14.72 -3.64
CA THR A 165 -8.08 -15.88 -3.16
C THR A 165 -9.03 -15.53 -2.02
N GLN A 166 -8.71 -14.48 -1.25
CA GLN A 166 -9.49 -14.00 -0.13
C GLN A 166 -9.71 -12.49 -0.27
N LEU A 167 -10.94 -12.02 -0.11
CA LEU A 167 -11.27 -10.59 -0.09
C LEU A 167 -11.58 -10.16 1.35
N GLY A 168 -10.66 -9.44 1.98
CA GLY A 168 -10.94 -8.76 3.24
C GLY A 168 -11.74 -7.48 2.96
N LEU A 169 -12.90 -7.35 3.58
CA LEU A 169 -13.86 -6.30 3.31
C LEU A 169 -14.62 -5.86 4.57
N HIS A 170 -15.40 -4.80 4.42
CA HIS A 170 -16.43 -4.46 5.40
C HIS A 170 -17.77 -4.18 4.74
N GLY A 171 -18.83 -4.20 5.56
CA GLY A 171 -20.19 -3.82 5.22
C GLY A 171 -20.92 -3.30 6.45
N LEU A 172 -22.11 -2.74 6.25
CA LEU A 172 -22.96 -2.19 7.31
C LEU A 172 -24.14 -3.14 7.58
N ASP A 173 -24.23 -3.70 8.78
CA ASP A 173 -25.41 -4.37 9.31
C ASP A 173 -26.29 -3.33 10.00
N THR A 174 -27.43 -2.98 9.38
CA THR A 174 -28.43 -2.06 9.93
C THR A 174 -29.52 -2.77 10.77
N THR A 175 -29.47 -4.10 10.83
CA THR A 175 -30.51 -4.93 11.46
C THR A 175 -30.17 -5.38 12.88
N SER A 176 -28.94 -5.16 13.32
CA SER A 176 -28.48 -5.54 14.65
C SER A 176 -29.33 -4.88 15.75
N PRO A 177 -29.82 -5.64 16.74
CA PRO A 177 -30.68 -5.12 17.81
C PRO A 177 -30.01 -4.05 18.68
N ASP A 178 -28.67 -4.05 18.73
CA ASP A 178 -27.88 -3.09 19.49
C ASP A 178 -27.46 -1.84 18.66
N GLY A 179 -28.16 -1.58 17.56
CA GLY A 179 -27.85 -0.53 16.59
C GLY A 179 -26.88 -0.97 15.48
N PRO A 180 -26.71 -0.12 14.44
CA PRO A 180 -25.90 -0.47 13.28
C PRO A 180 -24.49 -0.92 13.63
N LYS A 181 -23.95 -1.89 12.85
CA LYS A 181 -22.60 -2.43 13.02
C LYS A 181 -21.82 -2.43 11.73
N MET A 182 -20.62 -1.91 11.76
CA MET A 182 -19.60 -2.20 10.74
C MET A 182 -19.11 -3.63 10.95
N VAL A 183 -19.27 -4.45 9.94
CA VAL A 183 -18.88 -5.86 9.95
C VAL A 183 -17.65 -6.04 9.08
N TYR A 184 -16.52 -6.38 9.69
CA TYR A 184 -15.28 -6.71 8.98
C TYR A 184 -15.18 -8.21 8.82
N ALA A 185 -14.95 -8.68 7.61
CA ALA A 185 -14.93 -10.09 7.30
C ALA A 185 -14.03 -10.43 6.11
N PHE A 186 -13.83 -11.73 5.88
CA PHE A 186 -13.12 -12.24 4.71
C PHE A 186 -14.02 -13.18 3.92
N VAL A 187 -14.11 -12.94 2.60
CA VAL A 187 -14.88 -13.74 1.67
C VAL A 187 -13.92 -14.48 0.75
N PRO A 188 -14.01 -15.82 0.65
CA PRO A 188 -13.18 -16.59 -0.26
C PRO A 188 -13.66 -16.40 -1.71
N ARG A 189 -12.73 -16.53 -2.66
CA ARG A 189 -13.07 -16.70 -4.06
C ARG A 189 -13.17 -18.21 -4.33
N SER A 190 -14.36 -18.74 -4.27
CA SER A 190 -14.65 -20.16 -4.54
C SER A 190 -15.49 -20.34 -5.81
N GLU A 191 -15.52 -21.56 -6.35
CA GLU A 191 -16.41 -21.90 -7.47
C GLU A 191 -17.89 -21.82 -7.05
N GLU A 192 -18.20 -22.07 -5.78
CA GLU A 192 -19.55 -21.94 -5.22
C GLU A 192 -20.04 -20.51 -5.21
N ASP A 193 -19.12 -19.54 -5.13
CA ASP A 193 -19.41 -18.11 -5.16
C ASP A 193 -19.34 -17.48 -6.55
N ALA A 194 -19.14 -18.28 -7.60
CA ALA A 194 -18.92 -17.81 -8.98
C ALA A 194 -20.03 -16.89 -9.52
N GLY A 195 -21.24 -16.91 -8.95
CA GLY A 195 -22.34 -16.00 -9.30
C GLY A 195 -22.49 -14.81 -8.34
N ARG A 196 -21.83 -14.86 -7.17
CA ARG A 196 -21.98 -13.88 -6.10
C ARG A 196 -20.88 -12.82 -6.09
N ILE A 197 -19.74 -13.12 -6.70
CA ILE A 197 -18.61 -12.20 -6.82
C ILE A 197 -18.30 -12.01 -8.30
N ALA A 198 -18.40 -10.77 -8.78
CA ALA A 198 -18.07 -10.42 -10.15
C ALA A 198 -17.02 -9.32 -10.18
N THR A 199 -15.92 -9.56 -10.89
CA THR A 199 -14.88 -8.55 -11.15
C THR A 199 -15.12 -7.94 -12.52
N ARG A 200 -15.21 -6.61 -12.60
CA ARG A 200 -15.36 -5.89 -13.88
C ARG A 200 -13.99 -5.76 -14.58
N ASP A 201 -14.01 -5.67 -15.89
CA ASP A 201 -12.83 -5.34 -16.69
C ASP A 201 -12.82 -3.84 -16.99
N ASP A 202 -12.65 -3.04 -15.94
CA ASP A 202 -12.80 -1.57 -15.99
C ASP A 202 -11.51 -0.80 -15.60
N TRP A 203 -10.38 -1.51 -15.43
CA TRP A 203 -9.14 -0.89 -15.04
C TRP A 203 -8.37 -0.30 -16.23
N ASN A 204 -8.79 0.88 -16.68
CA ASN A 204 -8.10 1.63 -17.73
C ASN A 204 -7.69 3.00 -17.20
N THR A 205 -6.57 3.06 -16.49
CA THR A 205 -6.09 4.20 -15.75
C THR A 205 -4.87 4.85 -16.38
N LEU A 206 -4.57 6.09 -15.95
CA LEU A 206 -3.42 6.85 -16.41
C LEU A 206 -2.08 6.21 -16.00
N GLY A 207 -1.97 5.78 -14.74
CA GLY A 207 -0.82 5.12 -14.15
C GLY A 207 -1.23 3.97 -13.25
N MET A 208 -0.26 3.31 -12.63
CA MET A 208 -0.47 2.10 -11.80
C MET A 208 -1.27 1.01 -12.53
N ARG A 209 -1.12 0.94 -13.86
CA ARG A 209 -1.93 0.10 -14.74
C ARG A 209 -1.82 -1.39 -14.40
N ALA A 210 -0.63 -1.84 -14.05
CA ALA A 210 -0.37 -3.23 -13.70
C ALA A 210 -0.93 -3.67 -12.33
N THR A 211 -1.48 -2.76 -11.50
CA THR A 211 -2.13 -3.16 -10.25
C THR A 211 -3.41 -3.93 -10.48
N GLN A 212 -4.08 -3.71 -11.61
CA GLN A 212 -5.39 -4.28 -11.95
C GLN A 212 -6.37 -4.16 -10.78
N SER A 213 -6.54 -2.91 -10.32
CA SER A 213 -7.38 -2.57 -9.15
C SER A 213 -8.86 -2.42 -9.56
N ARG A 214 -9.41 -3.49 -10.10
CA ARG A 214 -10.73 -3.54 -10.73
C ARG A 214 -11.87 -3.39 -9.74
N THR A 215 -13.04 -3.01 -10.23
CA THR A 215 -14.29 -3.01 -9.45
C THR A 215 -14.73 -4.44 -9.16
N THR A 216 -15.06 -4.70 -7.89
CA THR A 216 -15.62 -5.98 -7.42
C THR A 216 -17.05 -5.80 -6.96
N GLN A 217 -17.97 -6.51 -7.60
CA GLN A 217 -19.39 -6.53 -7.25
C GLN A 217 -19.70 -7.74 -6.38
N LEU A 218 -20.38 -7.50 -5.26
CA LEU A 218 -20.85 -8.50 -4.32
C LEU A 218 -22.38 -8.64 -4.43
N ARG A 219 -22.86 -9.86 -4.54
CA ARG A 219 -24.29 -10.21 -4.69
C ARG A 219 -24.66 -11.30 -3.70
N GLY A 220 -24.66 -10.96 -2.42
CA GLY A 220 -24.81 -11.93 -1.35
C GLY A 220 -23.59 -12.83 -1.17
N ALA A 221 -22.37 -12.28 -1.35
CA ALA A 221 -21.12 -13.01 -1.10
C ALA A 221 -20.98 -13.34 0.38
N VAL A 222 -20.74 -14.60 0.72
CA VAL A 222 -20.83 -15.07 2.10
C VAL A 222 -19.46 -15.15 2.76
N ALA A 223 -19.35 -14.50 3.92
CA ALA A 223 -18.27 -14.75 4.87
C ALA A 223 -18.77 -15.73 5.94
N ALA A 224 -18.11 -16.86 6.09
CA ALA A 224 -18.42 -17.83 7.14
C ALA A 224 -18.27 -17.20 8.53
N ALA A 225 -18.96 -17.74 9.55
CA ALA A 225 -18.98 -17.17 10.89
C ALA A 225 -17.58 -17.02 11.50
N ASP A 226 -16.66 -17.94 11.23
CA ASP A 226 -15.26 -17.91 11.66
C ASP A 226 -14.37 -16.94 10.85
N ARG A 227 -14.92 -16.32 9.80
CA ARG A 227 -14.30 -15.29 8.98
C ARG A 227 -14.86 -13.90 9.21
N VAL A 228 -15.83 -13.76 10.13
CA VAL A 228 -16.35 -12.48 10.63
C VAL A 228 -15.49 -12.04 11.81
N VAL A 229 -14.57 -11.09 11.55
CA VAL A 229 -13.51 -10.76 12.53
C VAL A 229 -13.89 -9.64 13.49
N ARG A 230 -14.76 -8.71 13.07
CA ARG A 230 -15.23 -7.60 13.93
C ARG A 230 -16.64 -7.19 13.60
N ARG A 231 -17.35 -6.75 14.65
CA ARG A 231 -18.65 -6.09 14.58
C ARG A 231 -18.61 -4.92 15.54
N ILE A 232 -18.39 -3.71 15.02
CA ILE A 232 -18.19 -2.49 15.80
C ILE A 232 -19.19 -1.40 15.37
N PRO A 233 -19.54 -0.45 16.23
CA PRO A 233 -20.35 0.69 15.82
C PRO A 233 -19.71 1.46 14.65
N PRO A 234 -20.50 2.02 13.71
CA PRO A 234 -19.99 2.92 12.69
C PRO A 234 -19.47 4.23 13.32
N GLY A 235 -18.66 4.96 12.57
CA GLY A 235 -17.99 6.19 13.02
C GLY A 235 -16.63 5.94 13.65
N PRO A 236 -15.96 7.00 14.14
CA PRO A 236 -14.66 6.90 14.78
C PRO A 236 -14.68 5.89 15.94
N ASN A 237 -13.78 4.91 15.88
CA ASN A 237 -13.80 3.77 16.79
C ASN A 237 -12.39 3.42 17.25
N PRO A 238 -12.17 3.16 18.56
CA PRO A 238 -10.87 2.80 19.12
C PRO A 238 -10.49 1.32 18.93
N ASP A 239 -11.30 0.52 18.21
CA ASP A 239 -10.98 -0.90 18.00
C ASP A 239 -9.60 -1.06 17.35
N PRO A 240 -8.78 -1.99 17.84
CA PRO A 240 -7.44 -2.22 17.29
C PRO A 240 -7.39 -2.51 15.79
N ILE A 241 -8.46 -3.08 15.20
CA ILE A 241 -8.51 -3.34 13.76
C ILE A 241 -8.49 -2.05 12.95
N VAL A 242 -9.19 -1.01 13.41
CA VAL A 242 -9.23 0.31 12.73
C VAL A 242 -7.83 0.93 12.74
N PHE A 243 -7.17 0.94 13.90
CA PHE A 243 -5.80 1.42 14.01
C PHE A 243 -4.82 0.57 13.19
N GLY A 244 -4.97 -0.76 13.25
CA GLY A 244 -4.14 -1.69 12.47
C GLY A 244 -4.22 -1.44 10.97
N ILE A 245 -5.45 -1.36 10.43
CA ILE A 245 -5.65 -1.05 9.00
C ILE A 245 -5.04 0.30 8.66
N PHE A 246 -5.37 1.35 9.43
CA PHE A 246 -4.89 2.69 9.17
C PHE A 246 -3.36 2.77 9.19
N SER A 247 -2.73 2.26 10.24
CA SER A 247 -1.28 2.36 10.42
C SER A 247 -0.49 1.59 9.34
N VAL A 248 -0.87 0.34 9.08
CA VAL A 248 -0.16 -0.48 8.09
C VAL A 248 -0.37 0.07 6.68
N PHE A 249 -1.60 0.47 6.34
CA PHE A 249 -1.94 1.04 5.04
C PHE A 249 -1.14 2.31 4.74
N GLU A 250 -1.12 3.28 5.66
CA GLU A 250 -0.43 4.57 5.46
C GLU A 250 1.09 4.39 5.32
N ILE A 251 1.71 3.55 6.15
CA ILE A 251 3.14 3.27 6.08
C ILE A 251 3.51 2.58 4.77
N LEU A 252 2.77 1.55 4.37
CA LEU A 252 3.09 0.80 3.16
C LEU A 252 2.85 1.61 1.89
N LEU A 253 1.82 2.46 1.86
CA LEU A 253 1.65 3.42 0.75
C LEU A 253 2.80 4.43 0.70
N ALA A 254 3.13 5.06 1.82
CA ALA A 254 4.25 6.00 1.88
C ALA A 254 5.56 5.34 1.40
N SER A 255 5.76 4.06 1.71
CA SER A 255 6.92 3.28 1.26
C SER A 255 6.98 3.14 -0.26
N VAL A 256 5.86 2.83 -0.92
CA VAL A 256 5.80 2.73 -2.40
C VAL A 256 6.18 4.06 -3.04
N TYR A 257 5.59 5.17 -2.59
CA TYR A 257 5.88 6.50 -3.17
C TYR A 257 7.31 6.98 -2.87
N THR A 258 7.86 6.64 -1.72
CA THR A 258 9.28 6.88 -1.41
C THR A 258 10.20 6.12 -2.38
N GLY A 259 9.86 4.88 -2.73
CA GLY A 259 10.59 4.10 -3.73
C GLY A 259 10.50 4.70 -5.15
N ILE A 260 9.33 5.24 -5.55
CA ILE A 260 9.17 5.97 -6.81
C ILE A 260 10.10 7.18 -6.87
N ALA A 261 10.12 8.00 -5.82
CA ALA A 261 10.98 9.17 -5.72
C ALA A 261 12.45 8.79 -5.83
N ARG A 262 12.89 7.77 -5.11
CA ARG A 262 14.25 7.25 -5.20
C ARG A 262 14.61 6.86 -6.63
N ARG A 263 13.74 6.12 -7.30
CA ARG A 263 14.00 5.70 -8.68
C ARG A 263 14.07 6.86 -9.65
N ALA A 264 13.19 7.85 -9.54
CA ALA A 264 13.20 9.04 -10.37
C ALA A 264 14.51 9.83 -10.20
N LEU A 265 14.98 9.99 -8.97
CA LEU A 265 16.27 10.62 -8.66
C LEU A 265 17.44 9.83 -9.26
N ASP A 266 17.46 8.49 -9.11
CA ASP A 266 18.50 7.64 -9.67
C ASP A 266 18.57 7.77 -11.22
N VAL A 267 17.41 7.78 -11.90
CA VAL A 267 17.34 7.97 -13.36
C VAL A 267 17.83 9.36 -13.78
N ALA A 268 17.46 10.41 -13.04
CA ALA A 268 17.92 11.77 -13.30
C ALA A 268 19.44 11.87 -13.16
N VAL A 269 20.00 11.37 -12.07
CA VAL A 269 21.46 11.36 -11.82
C VAL A 269 22.22 10.60 -12.91
N ALA A 270 21.75 9.41 -13.30
CA ALA A 270 22.36 8.63 -14.37
C ALA A 270 22.32 9.38 -15.72
N THR A 271 21.18 10.02 -16.02
CA THR A 271 20.99 10.78 -17.25
C THR A 271 21.96 11.96 -17.37
N VAL A 272 22.08 12.78 -16.32
CA VAL A 272 22.98 13.97 -16.36
C VAL A 272 24.45 13.58 -16.30
N GLY A 273 24.79 12.44 -15.75
CA GLY A 273 26.15 11.90 -15.73
C GLY A 273 26.67 11.50 -17.12
N THR A 274 25.77 11.14 -18.05
CA THR A 274 26.12 10.68 -19.40
C THR A 274 25.90 11.72 -20.49
N ARG A 275 24.83 12.53 -20.40
CA ARG A 275 24.53 13.58 -21.40
C ARG A 275 25.56 14.69 -21.38
N ARG A 276 25.92 15.18 -22.57
CA ARG A 276 26.86 16.28 -22.75
C ARG A 276 26.20 17.47 -23.42
N SER A 277 26.54 18.67 -22.96
CA SER A 277 26.19 19.92 -23.61
C SER A 277 27.03 20.12 -24.88
N LYS A 278 26.42 20.34 -26.04
CA LYS A 278 27.13 20.70 -27.23
C LYS A 278 27.80 22.09 -27.15
N LYS A 279 27.24 22.96 -26.29
CA LYS A 279 27.76 24.33 -26.12
C LYS A 279 29.05 24.35 -25.31
N THR A 280 29.17 23.52 -24.28
CA THR A 280 30.30 23.57 -23.33
C THR A 280 31.22 22.35 -23.46
N GLY A 281 30.75 21.25 -24.06
CA GLY A 281 31.46 19.96 -24.09
C GLY A 281 31.42 19.17 -22.78
N LEU A 282 30.92 19.77 -21.69
CA LEU A 282 30.85 19.17 -20.38
C LEU A 282 29.59 18.28 -20.24
N THR A 283 29.62 17.36 -19.28
CA THR A 283 28.41 16.61 -18.88
C THR A 283 27.42 17.56 -18.19
N TYR A 284 26.12 17.27 -18.30
CA TYR A 284 25.08 18.05 -17.63
C TYR A 284 25.24 18.03 -16.09
N SER A 285 25.91 17.02 -15.53
CA SER A 285 26.29 16.98 -14.11
C SER A 285 27.24 18.11 -13.68
N GLN A 286 27.81 18.88 -14.62
CA GLN A 286 28.64 20.07 -14.37
C GLN A 286 27.87 21.39 -14.53
N ASP A 287 26.62 21.32 -14.97
CA ASP A 287 25.76 22.51 -15.09
C ASP A 287 25.23 22.95 -13.72
N PRO A 288 25.43 24.22 -13.30
CA PRO A 288 25.02 24.70 -11.97
C PRO A 288 23.52 24.57 -11.70
N ASP A 289 22.67 24.86 -12.70
CA ASP A 289 21.22 24.85 -12.54
C ASP A 289 20.70 23.41 -12.38
N ILE A 290 21.28 22.48 -13.16
CA ILE A 290 20.97 21.05 -13.05
C ILE A 290 21.43 20.50 -11.71
N ARG A 291 22.63 20.87 -11.24
CA ARG A 291 23.12 20.46 -9.93
C ARG A 291 22.21 20.95 -8.81
N TRP A 292 21.71 22.18 -8.91
CA TRP A 292 20.75 22.72 -7.95
C TRP A 292 19.48 21.87 -7.88
N ARG A 293 18.86 21.53 -9.03
CA ARG A 293 17.67 20.67 -9.07
C ARG A 293 17.91 19.27 -8.52
N ILE A 294 19.06 18.65 -8.83
CA ILE A 294 19.43 17.35 -8.23
C ILE A 294 19.54 17.46 -6.71
N ALA A 295 20.12 18.55 -6.20
CA ALA A 295 20.24 18.77 -4.76
C ALA A 295 18.86 18.96 -4.10
N ASP A 296 17.94 19.72 -4.71
CA ASP A 296 16.58 19.91 -4.19
C ASP A 296 15.82 18.58 -4.11
N MET A 297 15.90 17.75 -5.17
CA MET A 297 15.32 16.41 -5.17
C MET A 297 15.89 15.53 -4.04
N ALA A 298 17.22 15.55 -3.86
CA ALA A 298 17.88 14.76 -2.85
C ALA A 298 17.51 15.23 -1.42
N LEU A 299 17.51 16.54 -1.17
CA LEU A 299 17.12 17.13 0.12
C LEU A 299 15.67 16.78 0.48
N ALA A 300 14.76 16.85 -0.49
CA ALA A 300 13.37 16.48 -0.29
C ALA A 300 13.22 14.98 0.00
N TYR A 301 13.91 14.12 -0.75
CA TYR A 301 13.90 12.68 -0.56
C TYR A 301 14.46 12.27 0.80
N ASP A 302 15.64 12.79 1.19
CA ASP A 302 16.36 12.36 2.40
C ASP A 302 15.59 12.62 3.70
N ALA A 303 14.58 13.51 3.68
CA ALA A 303 13.72 13.78 4.81
C ALA A 303 12.71 12.66 5.13
N LEU A 304 12.37 11.79 4.16
CA LEU A 304 11.28 10.81 4.32
C LEU A 304 11.70 9.46 4.92
N PRO A 305 12.77 8.79 4.46
CA PRO A 305 13.14 7.47 4.96
C PRO A 305 13.31 7.40 6.49
N PRO A 306 13.94 8.40 7.17
CA PRO A 306 14.02 8.41 8.62
C PRO A 306 12.66 8.50 9.32
N GLN A 307 11.70 9.26 8.78
CA GLN A 307 10.35 9.36 9.33
C GLN A 307 9.61 8.03 9.21
N LEU A 308 9.67 7.39 8.04
CA LEU A 308 9.09 6.06 7.82
C LEU A 308 9.70 5.03 8.78
N ALA A 309 11.03 4.98 8.87
CA ALA A 309 11.73 4.05 9.74
C ALA A 309 11.36 4.25 11.23
N THR A 310 11.17 5.50 11.66
CA THR A 310 10.77 5.79 13.04
C THR A 310 9.33 5.35 13.30
N LEU A 311 8.37 5.80 12.49
CA LEU A 311 6.96 5.49 12.72
C LEU A 311 6.66 3.99 12.58
N SER A 312 7.30 3.32 11.61
CA SER A 312 7.16 1.87 11.45
C SER A 312 7.68 1.11 12.69
N ARG A 313 8.85 1.49 13.19
CA ARG A 313 9.43 0.90 14.41
C ARG A 313 8.58 1.18 15.64
N ASP A 314 8.03 2.39 15.77
CA ASP A 314 7.16 2.77 16.87
C ASP A 314 5.88 1.91 16.89
N ILE A 315 5.35 1.53 15.70
CA ILE A 315 4.23 0.58 15.57
C ILE A 315 4.67 -0.82 16.04
N ASP A 316 5.81 -1.31 15.55
CA ASP A 316 6.35 -2.63 15.88
C ASP A 316 6.69 -2.77 17.37
N THR A 317 7.13 -1.69 18.01
CA THR A 317 7.53 -1.67 19.43
C THR A 317 6.44 -1.15 20.37
N LEU A 318 5.22 -0.98 19.87
CA LEU A 318 4.02 -0.58 20.60
C LEU A 318 4.17 0.75 21.35
N VAL A 319 4.92 1.71 20.78
CA VAL A 319 5.03 3.07 21.33
C VAL A 319 3.66 3.73 21.31
N ASP A 320 3.27 4.36 22.42
CA ASP A 320 2.01 5.09 22.51
C ASP A 320 2.20 6.58 22.18
N HIS A 321 1.74 6.99 21.00
CA HIS A 321 1.61 8.39 20.63
C HIS A 321 0.21 8.97 20.90
N GLY A 322 -0.68 8.19 21.50
CA GLY A 322 -2.05 8.60 21.81
C GLY A 322 -2.81 9.11 20.56
N PRO A 323 -3.62 10.17 20.71
CA PRO A 323 -4.42 10.73 19.61
C PRO A 323 -3.58 11.26 18.44
N ARG A 324 -2.28 11.47 18.63
CA ARG A 324 -1.39 11.97 17.57
C ARG A 324 -1.09 10.93 16.49
N TRP A 325 -1.34 9.65 16.73
CA TRP A 325 -1.07 8.59 15.75
C TRP A 325 -1.66 8.89 14.38
N PHE A 326 -2.95 9.21 14.32
CA PHE A 326 -3.63 9.47 13.05
C PHE A 326 -3.01 10.63 12.27
N SER A 327 -2.66 11.73 12.95
CA SER A 327 -2.00 12.88 12.31
C SER A 327 -0.57 12.57 11.85
N LEU A 328 0.17 11.75 12.58
CA LEU A 328 1.54 11.33 12.21
C LEU A 328 1.51 10.45 10.96
N LEU A 329 0.59 9.48 10.91
CA LEU A 329 0.44 8.52 9.82
C LEU A 329 -0.10 9.18 8.54
N SER A 330 -1.21 9.92 8.61
CA SER A 330 -1.69 10.71 7.45
C SER A 330 -0.62 11.69 6.97
N GLY A 331 0.08 12.33 7.91
CA GLY A 331 1.13 13.29 7.60
C GLY A 331 2.33 12.66 6.86
N VAL A 332 2.77 11.48 7.26
CA VAL A 332 3.91 10.82 6.58
C VAL A 332 3.53 10.36 5.19
N LYS A 333 2.32 9.78 5.01
CA LYS A 333 1.81 9.40 3.68
C LYS A 333 1.65 10.61 2.77
N HIS A 334 1.03 11.68 3.25
CA HIS A 334 0.85 12.91 2.50
C HIS A 334 2.21 13.49 2.06
N ARG A 335 3.18 13.57 2.97
CA ARG A 335 4.54 14.06 2.64
C ARG A 335 5.24 13.16 1.62
N ALA A 336 5.12 11.84 1.74
CA ALA A 336 5.72 10.89 0.81
C ALA A 336 5.19 11.07 -0.62
N VAL A 337 3.87 11.19 -0.77
CA VAL A 337 3.22 11.41 -2.09
C VAL A 337 3.61 12.76 -2.68
N THR A 338 3.53 13.83 -1.89
CA THR A 338 3.85 15.19 -2.34
C THR A 338 5.33 15.30 -2.75
N MET A 339 6.23 14.77 -1.93
CA MET A 339 7.66 14.71 -2.22
C MET A 339 7.93 13.88 -3.49
N ALA A 340 7.32 12.69 -3.60
CA ALA A 340 7.54 11.82 -4.76
C ALA A 340 7.10 12.51 -6.06
N LYS A 341 5.94 13.19 -6.04
CA LYS A 341 5.47 13.97 -7.19
C LYS A 341 6.47 15.06 -7.56
N ALA A 342 6.92 15.88 -6.60
CA ALA A 342 7.89 16.95 -6.84
C ALA A 342 9.22 16.40 -7.40
N VAL A 343 9.74 15.32 -6.84
CA VAL A 343 10.97 14.68 -7.31
C VAL A 343 10.82 14.15 -8.74
N VAL A 344 9.67 13.53 -9.09
CA VAL A 344 9.42 13.05 -10.46
C VAL A 344 9.28 14.23 -11.43
N ASP A 345 8.59 15.32 -11.04
CA ASP A 345 8.47 16.55 -11.85
C ASP A 345 9.85 17.11 -12.20
N ASP A 346 10.74 17.25 -11.22
CA ASP A 346 12.10 17.76 -11.44
C ASP A 346 12.98 16.76 -12.22
N ALA A 347 12.84 15.46 -11.99
CA ALA A 347 13.56 14.44 -12.72
C ALA A 347 13.25 14.50 -14.24
N ILE A 348 11.99 14.72 -14.61
CA ILE A 348 11.56 14.92 -16.01
C ILE A 348 12.22 16.16 -16.60
N LEU A 349 12.22 17.30 -15.88
CA LEU A 349 12.86 18.53 -16.33
C LEU A 349 14.37 18.37 -16.54
N VAL A 350 15.03 17.71 -15.61
CA VAL A 350 16.47 17.43 -15.66
C VAL A 350 16.83 16.47 -16.80
N ALA A 351 16.02 15.42 -17.00
CA ALA A 351 16.22 14.46 -18.09
C ALA A 351 15.90 15.07 -19.48
N GLY A 352 15.05 16.12 -19.51
CA GLY A 352 14.65 16.85 -20.70
C GLY A 352 13.70 16.08 -21.62
N GLY A 353 13.53 16.54 -22.86
CA GLY A 353 12.48 16.08 -23.80
C GLY A 353 12.44 14.57 -24.09
N SER A 354 13.51 13.84 -23.84
CA SER A 354 13.51 12.36 -23.97
C SER A 354 12.59 11.67 -22.95
N SER A 355 12.33 12.30 -21.80
CA SER A 355 11.40 11.79 -20.78
C SER A 355 9.92 11.90 -21.18
N TYR A 356 9.61 12.69 -22.21
CA TYR A 356 8.24 12.86 -22.71
C TYR A 356 7.74 11.71 -23.60
N PHE A 357 8.63 10.85 -24.06
CA PHE A 357 8.24 9.68 -24.85
C PHE A 357 7.57 8.62 -23.96
N ALA A 358 6.47 8.01 -24.45
CA ALA A 358 5.70 7.01 -23.71
C ALA A 358 6.54 5.80 -23.24
N GLY A 359 7.59 5.41 -23.98
CA GLY A 359 8.52 4.35 -23.59
C GLY A 359 9.58 4.76 -22.56
N SER A 360 9.60 6.03 -22.12
CA SER A 360 10.51 6.49 -21.06
C SER A 360 10.07 5.98 -19.70
N GLU A 361 11.02 5.50 -18.88
CA GLU A 361 10.76 5.12 -17.49
C GLU A 361 10.22 6.29 -16.67
N LEU A 362 10.77 7.50 -16.84
CA LEU A 362 10.28 8.69 -16.15
C LEU A 362 8.85 9.05 -16.54
N SER A 363 8.45 8.87 -17.81
CA SER A 363 7.05 9.03 -18.23
C SER A 363 6.11 8.07 -17.49
N ARG A 364 6.53 6.82 -17.30
CA ARG A 364 5.76 5.85 -16.50
C ARG A 364 5.69 6.27 -15.03
N LEU A 365 6.84 6.58 -14.42
CA LEU A 365 6.89 7.02 -13.01
C LEU A 365 6.03 8.27 -12.77
N TYR A 366 5.97 9.19 -13.76
CA TYR A 366 5.12 10.38 -13.69
C TYR A 366 3.64 10.05 -13.66
N ARG A 367 3.21 9.07 -14.46
CA ARG A 367 1.82 8.59 -14.46
C ARG A 367 1.49 7.81 -13.18
N ASP A 368 2.42 6.97 -12.72
CA ASP A 368 2.26 6.14 -11.53
C ASP A 368 2.17 6.98 -10.24
N VAL A 369 2.98 8.03 -10.12
CA VAL A 369 3.02 8.86 -8.90
C VAL A 369 1.71 9.60 -8.64
N LEU A 370 0.94 9.92 -9.72
CA LEU A 370 -0.33 10.64 -9.60
C LEU A 370 -1.39 9.86 -8.82
N ALA A 371 -1.35 8.53 -8.82
CA ALA A 371 -2.29 7.70 -8.07
C ALA A 371 -2.27 7.98 -6.56
N GLY A 372 -1.12 8.42 -6.02
CA GLY A 372 -0.97 8.74 -4.60
C GLY A 372 -1.89 9.83 -4.08
N MET A 373 -2.33 10.74 -4.95
CA MET A 373 -3.24 11.83 -4.59
C MET A 373 -4.66 11.36 -4.29
N PHE A 374 -5.04 10.16 -4.75
CA PHE A 374 -6.40 9.63 -4.67
C PHE A 374 -6.56 8.49 -3.66
N HIS A 375 -5.47 7.99 -3.08
CA HIS A 375 -5.57 7.01 -1.99
C HIS A 375 -6.10 7.66 -0.71
N PRO A 376 -6.79 6.90 0.16
CA PRO A 376 -7.16 7.36 1.50
C PRO A 376 -6.00 8.08 2.22
N SER A 377 -6.35 9.05 3.05
CA SER A 377 -5.52 10.19 3.43
C SER A 377 -5.05 10.98 2.19
N ASP A 378 -6.03 11.27 1.31
CA ASP A 378 -5.85 12.27 0.26
C ASP A 378 -5.53 13.67 0.86
N PRO A 379 -5.18 14.68 0.07
CA PRO A 379 -4.81 15.99 0.62
C PRO A 379 -5.87 16.58 1.55
N GLU A 380 -7.15 16.47 1.22
CA GLU A 380 -8.26 17.04 1.99
C GLU A 380 -8.43 16.33 3.33
N SER A 381 -8.50 15.00 3.33
CA SER A 381 -8.67 14.20 4.55
C SER A 381 -7.41 14.23 5.44
N ALA A 382 -6.21 14.24 4.85
CA ALA A 382 -4.97 14.39 5.60
C ALA A 382 -4.90 15.73 6.33
N HIS A 383 -5.25 16.84 5.65
CA HIS A 383 -5.28 18.18 6.26
C HIS A 383 -6.34 18.25 7.37
N SER A 384 -7.54 17.70 7.16
CA SER A 384 -8.59 17.63 8.18
C SER A 384 -8.12 16.86 9.42
N THR A 385 -7.51 15.68 9.22
CA THR A 385 -6.98 14.84 10.31
C THR A 385 -5.89 15.57 11.11
N VAL A 386 -4.95 16.20 10.40
CA VAL A 386 -3.85 16.95 11.04
C VAL A 386 -4.38 18.19 11.76
N ALA A 387 -5.29 18.95 11.13
CA ALA A 387 -5.89 20.13 11.76
C ALA A 387 -6.65 19.77 13.03
N THR A 388 -7.44 18.68 13.01
CA THR A 388 -8.16 18.18 14.19
C THR A 388 -7.21 17.81 15.33
N ALA A 389 -6.06 17.24 15.03
CA ALA A 389 -5.06 16.89 16.06
C ALA A 389 -4.42 18.13 16.74
N TRP A 390 -4.38 19.27 16.06
CA TRP A 390 -3.79 20.52 16.57
C TRP A 390 -4.82 21.49 17.14
N LEU A 391 -6.03 21.54 16.56
CA LEU A 391 -7.05 22.55 16.88
C LEU A 391 -8.25 21.97 17.62
N GLY A 392 -8.35 20.64 17.74
CA GLY A 392 -9.55 19.94 18.19
C GLY A 392 -10.58 19.74 17.07
N PRO A 393 -11.65 19.00 17.33
CA PRO A 393 -12.70 18.75 16.34
C PRO A 393 -13.44 20.04 15.97
N VAL A 394 -13.94 20.09 14.74
CA VAL A 394 -14.82 21.19 14.30
C VAL A 394 -16.13 21.11 15.13
N ALA A 395 -16.59 22.24 15.64
CA ALA A 395 -17.88 22.33 16.29
C ALA A 395 -18.99 22.03 15.26
N GLY A 396 -19.79 21.00 15.53
CA GLY A 396 -20.93 20.61 14.69
C GLY A 396 -22.13 21.55 14.88
#